data_36d109f6cc45124e5146eacb2ae52d4c
#
_entry.id   36d109f6cc45124e5146eacb2ae52d4c
#
_cell.length_a   1.000
_cell.length_b   1.000
_cell.length_c   1.000
_cell.angle_alpha   90.00
_cell.angle_beta   90.00
_cell.angle_gamma   90.00
#
_symmetry.space_group_name_H-M   'P 1'
#
loop_
_entity.id
_entity.type
_entity.pdbx_description
1 polymer ?
#
loop_
_entity_poly.entity_id
_entity_poly.type
_entity_poly.pdbx_seq_one_letter_code
_entity_poly.pdbx_strand_id
1 'polypeptide(L)'
;YAVQLHKYDYDTLRYKDAFAFEAWIVRQFGGTPNAKQRGEMGLDGKAADGAPIQVKRSDNIGRGVIDNFKSAAERFDKNLFDKNIAAQKPIGYIIAFSFGKGAVEEVARLKNKEGRIIKLVTVESIVPIAVKPAIGVHISELEKDEKGVRKIEFAAAGESPAGIEFYSWDFAYDAEKGFKPEVFIDKEGKQIYSCKAGLYHIAVKVVDNDGLENIETIKLKINGKIERE
;
A
#
# COMPACT_ATOMS: atom_id res chain seq x y z
N TYR A 1 -5.76 -21.23 -18.68
CA TYR A 1 -4.82 -20.82 -17.63
C TYR A 1 -5.46 -19.62 -16.93
N ALA A 2 -5.94 -19.80 -15.69
CA ALA A 2 -6.35 -18.69 -14.86
C ALA A 2 -5.07 -17.93 -14.45
N VAL A 3 -4.90 -16.71 -14.93
CA VAL A 3 -3.86 -15.82 -14.45
C VAL A 3 -4.32 -15.38 -13.07
N GLN A 4 -3.74 -15.95 -12.02
CA GLN A 4 -3.89 -15.42 -10.68
C GLN A 4 -3.27 -14.03 -10.68
N LEU A 5 -4.10 -12.99 -10.55
CA LEU A 5 -3.64 -11.63 -10.32
C LEU A 5 -2.90 -11.62 -8.98
N HIS A 6 -1.58 -11.50 -9.02
CA HIS A 6 -0.81 -11.33 -7.82
C HIS A 6 -1.25 -10.03 -7.13
N LYS A 7 -1.61 -10.13 -5.88
CA LYS A 7 -1.82 -8.96 -5.02
C LYS A 7 -0.47 -8.31 -4.78
N TYR A 8 -0.38 -7.00 -5.00
CA TYR A 8 0.81 -6.21 -4.71
C TYR A 8 0.57 -5.35 -3.47
N ASP A 9 1.55 -5.22 -2.61
CA ASP A 9 1.48 -4.19 -1.57
C ASP A 9 1.72 -2.79 -2.16
N TYR A 10 1.28 -1.76 -1.42
CA TYR A 10 1.41 -0.37 -1.86
C TYR A 10 2.87 0.03 -2.09
N ASP A 11 3.78 -0.43 -1.23
CA ASP A 11 5.19 -0.04 -1.31
C ASP A 11 5.84 -0.62 -2.56
N THR A 12 5.61 -1.91 -2.85
CA THR A 12 6.09 -2.55 -4.07
C THR A 12 5.62 -1.81 -5.33
N LEU A 13 4.35 -1.40 -5.38
CA LEU A 13 3.82 -0.63 -6.52
C LEU A 13 4.39 0.78 -6.60
N ARG A 14 4.57 1.46 -5.46
CA ARG A 14 5.12 2.82 -5.40
C ARG A 14 6.58 2.91 -5.80
N TYR A 15 7.39 1.89 -5.45
CA TYR A 15 8.83 1.88 -5.72
C TYR A 15 9.20 1.29 -7.09
N LYS A 16 8.25 0.78 -7.86
CA LYS A 16 8.51 0.47 -9.26
C LYS A 16 9.00 1.70 -10.00
N ASP A 17 9.82 1.51 -11.03
CA ASP A 17 10.15 2.57 -11.97
C ASP A 17 8.88 3.27 -12.46
N ALA A 18 8.88 4.61 -12.47
CA ALA A 18 7.69 5.41 -12.74
C ALA A 18 7.09 5.07 -14.11
N PHE A 19 7.93 5.01 -15.15
CA PHE A 19 7.49 4.71 -16.49
C PHE A 19 7.00 3.27 -16.66
N ALA A 20 7.70 2.32 -16.02
CA ALA A 20 7.27 0.93 -16.00
C ALA A 20 5.92 0.76 -15.29
N PHE A 21 5.70 1.48 -14.17
CA PHE A 21 4.44 1.49 -13.46
C PHE A 21 3.31 2.09 -14.31
N GLU A 22 3.53 3.26 -14.90
CA GLU A 22 2.55 3.95 -15.76
C GLU A 22 2.12 3.07 -16.92
N ALA A 23 3.07 2.50 -17.66
CA ALA A 23 2.79 1.60 -18.78
C ALA A 23 2.07 0.31 -18.33
N TRP A 24 2.44 -0.23 -17.17
CA TRP A 24 1.82 -1.43 -16.62
C TRP A 24 0.38 -1.18 -16.19
N ILE A 25 0.11 -0.12 -15.41
CA ILE A 25 -1.24 0.18 -14.90
C ILE A 25 -2.21 0.57 -16.03
N VAL A 26 -1.73 1.25 -17.07
CA VAL A 26 -2.54 1.55 -18.27
C VAL A 26 -2.98 0.25 -18.95
N ARG A 27 -2.08 -0.77 -19.07
CA ARG A 27 -2.45 -2.09 -19.61
C ARG A 27 -3.45 -2.84 -18.71
N GLN A 28 -3.25 -2.78 -17.37
CA GLN A 28 -4.20 -3.39 -16.42
C GLN A 28 -5.60 -2.76 -16.52
N PHE A 29 -5.67 -1.46 -16.80
CA PHE A 29 -6.92 -0.76 -17.06
C PHE A 29 -7.55 -1.12 -18.43
N GLY A 30 -6.88 -1.90 -19.28
CA GLY A 30 -7.33 -2.24 -20.63
C GLY A 30 -7.01 -1.16 -21.66
N GLY A 31 -6.09 -0.25 -21.35
CA GLY A 31 -5.63 0.80 -22.25
C GLY A 31 -4.33 0.45 -22.99
N THR A 32 -3.92 1.35 -23.87
CA THR A 32 -2.65 1.29 -24.59
C THR A 32 -1.72 2.37 -24.05
N PRO A 33 -0.57 2.02 -23.43
CA PRO A 33 0.39 3.01 -22.95
C PRO A 33 1.09 3.73 -24.10
N ASN A 34 1.55 4.95 -23.83
CA ASN A 34 2.35 5.70 -24.77
C ASN A 34 3.71 5.06 -25.00
N ALA A 35 4.21 5.14 -26.25
CA ALA A 35 5.50 4.54 -26.62
C ALA A 35 6.70 5.34 -26.10
N LYS A 36 6.53 6.62 -25.76
CA LYS A 36 7.59 7.55 -25.33
C LYS A 36 7.21 8.27 -24.05
N GLN A 37 8.19 8.43 -23.18
CA GLN A 37 8.05 9.09 -21.87
C GLN A 37 7.93 10.63 -21.95
N ARG A 38 8.27 11.25 -23.06
CA ARG A 38 8.31 12.71 -23.23
C ARG A 38 7.54 13.16 -24.47
N GLY A 39 6.84 14.28 -24.33
CA GLY A 39 6.22 14.97 -25.47
C GLY A 39 4.70 14.87 -25.57
N GLU A 40 4.02 14.10 -24.70
CA GLU A 40 2.57 13.87 -24.79
C GLU A 40 1.76 14.61 -23.71
N MET A 41 2.17 15.84 -23.37
CA MET A 41 1.42 16.75 -22.48
C MET A 41 1.12 16.17 -21.08
N GLY A 42 1.95 15.21 -20.60
CA GLY A 42 1.75 14.54 -19.32
C GLY A 42 0.63 13.50 -19.31
N LEU A 43 0.29 12.97 -20.49
CA LEU A 43 -0.62 11.85 -20.67
C LEU A 43 0.19 10.57 -20.85
N ASP A 44 -0.30 9.46 -20.27
CA ASP A 44 0.48 8.22 -20.16
C ASP A 44 -0.08 7.09 -21.06
N GLY A 45 -1.25 7.30 -21.65
CA GLY A 45 -1.86 6.33 -22.56
C GLY A 45 -3.24 6.73 -23.06
N LYS A 46 -3.87 5.76 -23.73
CA LYS A 46 -5.24 5.83 -24.25
C LYS A 46 -6.08 4.68 -23.71
N ALA A 47 -7.29 4.96 -23.30
CA ALA A 47 -8.29 3.94 -22.99
C ALA A 47 -8.81 3.24 -24.26
N ALA A 48 -9.57 2.15 -24.11
CA ALA A 48 -10.15 1.43 -25.23
C ALA A 48 -11.11 2.27 -26.09
N ASP A 49 -11.72 3.30 -25.50
CA ASP A 49 -12.57 4.27 -26.21
C ASP A 49 -11.79 5.42 -26.87
N GLY A 50 -10.46 5.39 -26.81
CA GLY A 50 -9.55 6.39 -27.35
C GLY A 50 -9.30 7.59 -26.43
N ALA A 51 -10.04 7.74 -25.34
CA ALA A 51 -9.90 8.85 -24.41
C ALA A 51 -8.53 8.79 -23.70
N PRO A 52 -7.89 9.94 -23.41
CA PRO A 52 -6.58 9.96 -22.78
C PRO A 52 -6.60 9.47 -21.33
N ILE A 53 -5.48 8.85 -20.92
CA ILE A 53 -5.22 8.41 -19.56
C ILE A 53 -4.03 9.19 -19.00
N GLN A 54 -4.16 9.68 -17.76
CA GLN A 54 -3.06 10.16 -16.95
C GLN A 54 -2.92 9.29 -15.71
N VAL A 55 -1.69 8.90 -15.38
CA VAL A 55 -1.36 8.13 -14.19
C VAL A 55 -0.60 9.02 -13.20
N LYS A 56 -0.96 8.94 -11.93
CA LYS A 56 -0.25 9.59 -10.83
C LYS A 56 0.12 8.55 -9.79
N ARG A 57 1.41 8.35 -9.58
CA ARG A 57 1.95 7.43 -8.58
C ARG A 57 1.96 8.07 -7.17
N SER A 58 0.86 8.71 -6.81
CA SER A 58 0.71 9.45 -5.56
C SER A 58 -0.65 9.23 -4.94
N ASP A 59 -0.73 9.50 -3.66
CA ASP A 59 -1.99 9.60 -2.92
C ASP A 59 -2.52 11.03 -2.92
N ASN A 60 -3.78 11.15 -2.52
CA ASN A 60 -4.45 12.40 -2.22
C ASN A 60 -4.32 13.43 -3.35
N ILE A 61 -4.53 12.97 -4.58
CA ILE A 61 -4.45 13.82 -5.78
C ILE A 61 -5.41 14.98 -5.63
N GLY A 62 -4.88 16.20 -5.77
CA GLY A 62 -5.64 17.43 -5.59
C GLY A 62 -6.22 18.00 -6.88
N ARG A 63 -6.99 19.10 -6.73
CA ARG A 63 -7.69 19.83 -7.81
C ARG A 63 -6.77 20.22 -8.98
N GLY A 64 -5.54 20.69 -8.71
CA GLY A 64 -4.61 21.16 -9.75
C GLY A 64 -4.30 20.10 -10.81
N VAL A 65 -4.32 18.81 -10.46
CA VAL A 65 -4.14 17.72 -11.44
C VAL A 65 -5.35 17.65 -12.38
N ILE A 66 -6.56 17.86 -11.88
CA ILE A 66 -7.80 17.85 -12.66
C ILE A 66 -7.81 19.01 -13.67
N ASP A 67 -7.42 20.22 -13.22
CA ASP A 67 -7.36 21.41 -14.08
C ASP A 67 -6.34 21.25 -15.22
N ASN A 68 -5.15 20.70 -14.92
CA ASN A 68 -4.12 20.41 -15.89
C ASN A 68 -4.55 19.32 -16.87
N PHE A 69 -5.14 18.23 -16.37
CA PHE A 69 -5.61 17.12 -17.19
C PHE A 69 -6.70 17.54 -18.17
N LYS A 70 -7.68 18.34 -17.73
CA LYS A 70 -8.71 18.86 -18.61
C LYS A 70 -8.13 19.58 -19.85
N SER A 71 -7.14 20.44 -19.61
CA SER A 71 -6.46 21.18 -20.67
C SER A 71 -5.61 20.30 -21.59
N ALA A 72 -4.98 19.25 -21.03
CA ALA A 72 -4.23 18.27 -21.78
C ALA A 72 -5.14 17.39 -22.64
N ALA A 73 -6.27 16.93 -22.11
CA ALA A 73 -7.24 16.11 -22.83
C ALA A 73 -7.85 16.82 -24.02
N GLU A 74 -8.18 18.10 -23.88
CA GLU A 74 -8.70 18.92 -24.98
C GLU A 74 -7.68 19.08 -26.12
N ARG A 75 -6.40 19.32 -25.78
CA ARG A 75 -5.32 19.46 -26.76
C ARG A 75 -4.89 18.15 -27.41
N PHE A 76 -5.09 17.03 -26.71
CA PHE A 76 -4.71 15.71 -27.18
C PHE A 76 -5.50 15.27 -28.43
N ASP A 77 -6.82 15.41 -28.40
CA ASP A 77 -7.73 15.16 -29.53
C ASP A 77 -8.99 15.99 -29.35
N LYS A 78 -9.02 17.17 -29.96
CA LYS A 78 -10.14 18.12 -29.86
C LYS A 78 -11.46 17.52 -30.37
N ASN A 79 -11.41 16.75 -31.47
CA ASN A 79 -12.60 16.17 -32.07
C ASN A 79 -13.22 15.10 -31.15
N LEU A 80 -12.38 14.21 -30.60
CA LEU A 80 -12.81 13.20 -29.63
C LEU A 80 -13.33 13.85 -28.34
N PHE A 81 -12.66 14.89 -27.87
CA PHE A 81 -13.06 15.64 -26.69
C PHE A 81 -14.46 16.22 -26.83
N ASP A 82 -14.73 16.95 -27.92
CA ASP A 82 -16.05 17.55 -28.19
C ASP A 82 -17.14 16.48 -28.41
N LYS A 83 -16.80 15.40 -29.13
CA LYS A 83 -17.69 14.24 -29.31
C LYS A 83 -18.08 13.59 -28.00
N ASN A 84 -17.12 13.42 -27.08
CA ASN A 84 -17.38 12.81 -25.78
C ASN A 84 -18.24 13.70 -24.89
N ILE A 85 -18.06 15.02 -24.91
CA ILE A 85 -18.93 15.96 -24.20
C ILE A 85 -20.38 15.85 -24.74
N ALA A 86 -20.55 15.91 -26.06
CA ALA A 86 -21.87 15.82 -26.68
C ALA A 86 -22.57 14.48 -26.39
N ALA A 87 -21.80 13.39 -26.30
CA ALA A 87 -22.30 12.06 -26.02
C ALA A 87 -22.40 11.73 -24.52
N GLN A 88 -22.09 12.68 -23.63
CA GLN A 88 -21.99 12.47 -22.18
C GLN A 88 -21.07 11.30 -21.79
N LYS A 89 -19.97 11.14 -22.52
CA LYS A 89 -18.92 10.16 -22.25
C LYS A 89 -17.71 10.80 -21.55
N PRO A 90 -16.85 9.99 -20.91
CA PRO A 90 -15.63 10.52 -20.30
C PRO A 90 -14.73 11.19 -21.33
N ILE A 91 -14.27 12.41 -21.04
CA ILE A 91 -13.22 13.09 -21.81
C ILE A 91 -11.83 12.55 -21.50
N GLY A 92 -11.68 11.72 -20.46
CA GLY A 92 -10.49 11.00 -20.09
C GLY A 92 -10.53 10.42 -18.68
N TYR A 93 -9.43 9.78 -18.31
CA TYR A 93 -9.27 9.01 -17.08
C TYR A 93 -8.02 9.45 -16.33
N ILE A 94 -8.14 9.59 -15.01
CA ILE A 94 -6.99 9.80 -14.13
C ILE A 94 -6.90 8.61 -13.18
N ILE A 95 -5.76 7.92 -13.21
CA ILE A 95 -5.50 6.75 -12.36
C ILE A 95 -4.52 7.18 -11.27
N ALA A 96 -4.84 6.92 -9.99
CA ALA A 96 -3.99 7.25 -8.84
C ALA A 96 -4.25 6.30 -7.68
N PHE A 97 -3.41 6.34 -6.64
CA PHE A 97 -3.65 5.55 -5.43
C PHE A 97 -4.86 6.07 -4.65
N SER A 98 -5.00 7.39 -4.52
CA SER A 98 -6.18 8.01 -3.92
C SER A 98 -6.40 9.44 -4.42
N PHE A 99 -7.61 9.97 -4.19
CA PHE A 99 -8.03 11.31 -4.60
C PHE A 99 -8.47 12.10 -3.39
N GLY A 100 -7.98 13.32 -3.28
CA GLY A 100 -8.39 14.27 -2.25
C GLY A 100 -9.74 14.92 -2.57
N LYS A 101 -10.36 15.48 -1.54
CA LYS A 101 -11.66 16.15 -1.62
C LYS A 101 -11.74 17.16 -2.77
N GLY A 102 -10.70 18.00 -2.95
CA GLY A 102 -10.68 19.01 -4.00
C GLY A 102 -10.70 18.46 -5.43
N ALA A 103 -10.14 17.26 -5.67
CA ALA A 103 -10.21 16.59 -6.97
C ALA A 103 -11.64 16.09 -7.23
N VAL A 104 -12.26 15.45 -6.23
CA VAL A 104 -13.61 14.91 -6.33
C VAL A 104 -14.63 16.05 -6.57
N GLU A 105 -14.52 17.14 -5.82
CA GLU A 105 -15.38 18.32 -5.97
C GLU A 105 -15.24 18.97 -7.35
N GLU A 106 -14.00 19.09 -7.87
CA GLU A 106 -13.77 19.70 -9.19
C GLU A 106 -14.30 18.81 -10.31
N VAL A 107 -14.12 17.49 -10.26
CA VAL A 107 -14.73 16.59 -11.25
C VAL A 107 -16.25 16.66 -11.21
N ALA A 108 -16.86 16.74 -10.04
CA ALA A 108 -18.30 16.93 -9.90
C ALA A 108 -18.76 18.28 -10.47
N ARG A 109 -18.01 19.36 -10.22
CA ARG A 109 -18.27 20.68 -10.78
C ARG A 109 -18.19 20.69 -12.31
N LEU A 110 -17.14 20.11 -12.88
CA LEU A 110 -16.95 20.01 -14.33
C LEU A 110 -18.09 19.25 -15.00
N LYS A 111 -18.48 18.12 -14.41
CA LYS A 111 -19.61 17.33 -14.91
C LYS A 111 -20.92 18.14 -14.87
N ASN A 112 -21.23 18.76 -13.74
CA ASN A 112 -22.54 19.40 -13.52
C ASN A 112 -22.66 20.75 -14.22
N LYS A 113 -21.57 21.53 -14.33
CA LYS A 113 -21.61 22.88 -14.89
C LYS A 113 -21.15 22.96 -16.35
N GLU A 114 -20.26 22.03 -16.76
CA GLU A 114 -19.61 22.11 -18.10
C GLU A 114 -19.89 20.86 -18.95
N GLY A 115 -20.59 19.85 -18.43
CA GLY A 115 -20.84 18.57 -19.13
C GLY A 115 -19.56 17.73 -19.36
N ARG A 116 -18.44 18.11 -18.74
CA ARG A 116 -17.14 17.46 -18.91
C ARG A 116 -16.95 16.35 -17.87
N ILE A 117 -16.95 15.12 -18.30
CA ILE A 117 -16.82 13.96 -17.42
C ILE A 117 -15.36 13.48 -17.40
N ILE A 118 -14.68 13.62 -16.27
CA ILE A 118 -13.39 12.98 -16.00
C ILE A 118 -13.64 11.81 -15.05
N LYS A 119 -13.12 10.63 -15.37
CA LYS A 119 -13.21 9.46 -14.49
C LYS A 119 -11.99 9.37 -13.60
N LEU A 120 -12.21 9.39 -12.31
CA LEU A 120 -11.20 9.09 -11.29
C LEU A 120 -11.21 7.58 -11.03
N VAL A 121 -10.06 6.95 -11.15
CA VAL A 121 -9.89 5.49 -11.03
C VAL A 121 -8.78 5.23 -10.01
N THR A 122 -9.06 4.47 -8.97
CA THR A 122 -8.03 4.09 -8.00
C THR A 122 -7.25 2.88 -8.49
N VAL A 123 -5.96 2.81 -8.17
CA VAL A 123 -5.12 1.64 -8.47
C VAL A 123 -5.75 0.37 -7.88
N GLU A 124 -6.29 0.44 -6.68
CA GLU A 124 -6.99 -0.65 -6.00
C GLU A 124 -8.20 -1.20 -6.79
N SER A 125 -8.91 -0.33 -7.53
CA SER A 125 -10.03 -0.76 -8.37
C SER A 125 -9.63 -1.51 -9.64
N ILE A 126 -8.36 -1.38 -10.03
CA ILE A 126 -7.80 -2.05 -11.22
C ILE A 126 -7.02 -3.31 -10.80
N VAL A 127 -6.22 -3.19 -9.74
CA VAL A 127 -5.35 -4.24 -9.22
C VAL A 127 -5.68 -4.48 -7.76
N PRO A 128 -6.05 -5.70 -7.37
CA PRO A 128 -6.23 -6.04 -5.97
C PRO A 128 -4.92 -5.79 -5.20
N ILE A 129 -4.92 -4.80 -4.31
CA ILE A 129 -3.78 -4.49 -3.46
C ILE A 129 -3.87 -5.37 -2.22
N ALA A 130 -2.77 -6.03 -1.90
CA ALA A 130 -2.68 -6.83 -0.70
C ALA A 130 -2.50 -5.92 0.53
N VAL A 131 -3.25 -6.21 1.57
CA VAL A 131 -3.10 -5.58 2.88
C VAL A 131 -2.14 -6.43 3.69
N LYS A 132 -1.04 -5.82 4.16
CA LYS A 132 -0.10 -6.50 5.08
C LYS A 132 -0.83 -6.96 6.33
N PRO A 133 -0.46 -8.10 6.92
CA PRO A 133 -1.07 -8.55 8.16
C PRO A 133 -0.88 -7.49 9.27
N ALA A 134 -1.93 -7.23 10.03
CA ALA A 134 -1.82 -6.48 11.27
C ALA A 134 -1.19 -7.38 12.34
N ILE A 135 -0.47 -6.79 13.29
CA ILE A 135 0.14 -7.53 14.39
C ILE A 135 0.06 -6.71 15.67
N GLY A 136 -0.26 -7.37 16.78
CA GLY A 136 -0.17 -6.84 18.12
C GLY A 136 0.54 -7.84 19.03
N VAL A 137 1.21 -7.35 20.08
CA VAL A 137 1.91 -8.20 21.04
C VAL A 137 1.46 -7.89 22.47
N HIS A 138 1.00 -8.91 23.16
CA HIS A 138 0.75 -8.89 24.59
C HIS A 138 1.94 -9.48 25.33
N ILE A 139 2.29 -8.89 26.48
CA ILE A 139 3.42 -9.29 27.30
C ILE A 139 2.91 -9.56 28.72
N SER A 140 3.23 -10.73 29.25
CA SER A 140 2.86 -11.12 30.61
C SER A 140 4.02 -11.74 31.37
N GLU A 141 4.18 -11.36 32.64
CA GLU A 141 5.13 -12.01 33.54
C GLU A 141 4.51 -13.30 34.07
N LEU A 142 5.17 -14.42 33.84
CA LEU A 142 4.72 -15.73 34.36
C LEU A 142 5.32 -16.03 35.72
N GLU A 143 6.63 -15.78 35.87
CA GLU A 143 7.39 -16.19 37.06
C GLU A 143 8.58 -15.25 37.28
N LYS A 144 8.94 -15.05 38.54
CA LYS A 144 10.18 -14.39 38.95
C LYS A 144 10.90 -15.26 39.98
N ASP A 145 12.15 -15.61 39.67
CA ASP A 145 12.97 -16.38 40.61
C ASP A 145 13.62 -15.52 41.71
N GLU A 146 14.24 -16.18 42.70
CA GLU A 146 14.94 -15.51 43.80
C GLU A 146 16.17 -14.72 43.34
N LYS A 147 16.72 -15.03 42.14
CA LYS A 147 17.85 -14.34 41.53
C LYS A 147 17.44 -13.15 40.65
N GLY A 148 16.12 -12.86 40.61
CA GLY A 148 15.56 -11.75 39.85
C GLY A 148 15.42 -12.03 38.34
N VAL A 149 15.60 -13.26 37.89
CA VAL A 149 15.29 -13.66 36.51
C VAL A 149 13.77 -13.81 36.39
N ARG A 150 13.20 -13.24 35.34
CA ARG A 150 11.76 -13.29 35.07
C ARG A 150 11.52 -14.12 33.81
N LYS A 151 10.55 -15.02 33.88
CA LYS A 151 9.98 -15.68 32.72
C LYS A 151 8.84 -14.83 32.21
N ILE A 152 8.98 -14.34 31.00
CA ILE A 152 8.04 -13.45 30.34
C ILE A 152 7.46 -14.15 29.13
N GLU A 153 6.14 -14.22 29.05
CA GLU A 153 5.43 -14.68 27.87
C GLU A 153 5.21 -13.48 26.92
N PHE A 154 5.56 -13.68 25.67
CA PHE A 154 5.25 -12.81 24.54
C PHE A 154 4.22 -13.52 23.68
N ALA A 155 3.03 -12.93 23.56
CA ALA A 155 1.94 -13.45 22.75
C ALA A 155 1.62 -12.50 21.62
N ALA A 156 2.02 -12.85 20.39
CA ALA A 156 1.68 -12.11 19.18
C ALA A 156 0.33 -12.58 18.63
N ALA A 157 -0.50 -11.63 18.23
CA ALA A 157 -1.75 -11.87 17.53
C ALA A 157 -1.72 -11.13 16.20
N GLY A 158 -1.76 -11.88 15.10
CA GLY A 158 -1.80 -11.35 13.73
C GLY A 158 -3.20 -11.45 13.15
N GLU A 159 -3.57 -10.50 12.30
CA GLU A 159 -4.81 -10.52 11.52
C GLU A 159 -4.50 -10.29 10.04
N SER A 160 -4.97 -11.17 9.17
CA SER A 160 -4.90 -11.02 7.72
C SER A 160 -6.14 -11.66 7.06
N PRO A 161 -6.67 -11.07 5.98
CA PRO A 161 -7.72 -11.71 5.18
C PRO A 161 -7.30 -13.07 4.59
N ALA A 162 -5.99 -13.29 4.39
CA ALA A 162 -5.43 -14.54 3.91
C ALA A 162 -5.23 -15.59 5.03
N GLY A 163 -5.38 -15.19 6.31
CA GLY A 163 -5.00 -15.98 7.46
C GLY A 163 -3.50 -15.92 7.74
N ILE A 164 -3.08 -16.23 8.97
CA ILE A 164 -1.67 -16.21 9.38
C ILE A 164 -1.03 -17.57 9.13
N GLU A 165 0.15 -17.55 8.52
CA GLU A 165 0.93 -18.75 8.28
C GLU A 165 1.85 -19.07 9.46
N PHE A 166 2.66 -18.10 9.91
CA PHE A 166 3.55 -18.26 11.07
C PHE A 166 4.05 -16.90 11.61
N TYR A 167 4.71 -16.98 12.76
CA TYR A 167 5.46 -15.90 13.38
C TYR A 167 6.95 -16.28 13.45
N SER A 168 7.82 -15.26 13.50
CA SER A 168 9.26 -15.42 13.74
C SER A 168 9.69 -14.40 14.80
N TRP A 169 10.61 -14.77 15.68
CA TRP A 169 11.02 -13.93 16.80
C TRP A 169 12.52 -13.66 16.80
N ASP A 170 12.88 -12.41 17.02
CA ASP A 170 14.24 -11.92 17.24
C ASP A 170 14.28 -11.22 18.60
N PHE A 171 14.90 -11.89 19.60
CA PHE A 171 14.97 -11.41 20.98
C PHE A 171 16.17 -10.48 21.23
N ALA A 172 17.04 -10.27 20.23
CA ALA A 172 18.18 -9.38 20.27
C ALA A 172 18.17 -8.39 19.09
N TYR A 173 16.97 -7.91 18.72
CA TYR A 173 16.76 -7.08 17.55
C TYR A 173 17.61 -5.82 17.54
N ASP A 174 18.27 -5.59 16.42
CA ASP A 174 19.10 -4.42 16.15
C ASP A 174 18.64 -3.80 14.82
N ALA A 175 18.12 -2.59 14.86
CA ALA A 175 17.59 -1.90 13.69
C ALA A 175 18.64 -1.68 12.58
N GLU A 176 19.92 -1.53 12.94
CA GLU A 176 21.02 -1.37 11.97
C GLU A 176 21.39 -2.69 11.27
N LYS A 177 21.21 -3.81 11.95
CA LYS A 177 21.54 -5.15 11.43
C LYS A 177 20.35 -5.85 10.78
N GLY A 178 19.13 -5.29 10.96
CA GLY A 178 17.89 -5.86 10.50
C GLY A 178 17.42 -7.07 11.31
N PHE A 179 16.32 -7.67 10.91
CA PHE A 179 15.66 -8.78 11.58
C PHE A 179 16.46 -10.09 11.42
N LYS A 180 16.85 -10.71 12.52
CA LYS A 180 17.60 -11.97 12.58
C LYS A 180 16.92 -12.92 13.56
N PRO A 181 15.99 -13.78 13.11
CA PRO A 181 15.18 -14.59 14.00
C PRO A 181 16.01 -15.64 14.74
N GLU A 182 15.79 -15.74 16.05
CA GLU A 182 16.21 -16.86 16.89
C GLU A 182 15.18 -17.99 16.82
N VAL A 183 13.88 -17.63 16.68
CA VAL A 183 12.78 -18.56 16.41
C VAL A 183 12.28 -18.31 15.00
N PHE A 184 12.54 -19.26 14.10
CA PHE A 184 12.25 -19.09 12.68
C PHE A 184 10.78 -19.29 12.33
N ILE A 185 10.12 -20.28 12.94
CA ILE A 185 8.72 -20.63 12.67
C ILE A 185 8.04 -20.92 14.00
N ASP A 186 7.05 -20.11 14.34
CA ASP A 186 6.16 -20.27 15.46
C ASP A 186 4.71 -20.19 14.95
N LYS A 187 3.97 -21.26 15.07
CA LYS A 187 2.58 -21.34 14.57
C LYS A 187 1.57 -20.76 15.56
N GLU A 188 1.94 -20.66 16.83
CA GLU A 188 1.04 -20.22 17.90
C GLU A 188 1.18 -18.73 18.24
N GLY A 189 2.28 -18.11 17.81
CA GLY A 189 2.59 -16.72 18.15
C GLY A 189 2.98 -16.52 19.61
N LYS A 190 3.43 -17.58 20.32
CA LYS A 190 3.74 -17.52 21.74
C LYS A 190 5.15 -17.99 22.04
N GLN A 191 5.89 -17.15 22.75
CA GLN A 191 7.24 -17.47 23.19
C GLN A 191 7.42 -17.11 24.66
N ILE A 192 8.17 -17.93 25.39
CA ILE A 192 8.58 -17.65 26.76
C ILE A 192 10.09 -17.37 26.76
N TYR A 193 10.45 -16.19 27.21
CA TYR A 193 11.85 -15.77 27.27
C TYR A 193 12.26 -15.39 28.68
N SER A 194 13.48 -15.78 29.09
CA SER A 194 14.01 -15.50 30.42
C SER A 194 14.83 -14.21 30.42
N CYS A 195 14.34 -13.21 31.12
CA CYS A 195 14.94 -11.87 31.17
C CYS A 195 15.50 -11.57 32.57
N LYS A 196 16.68 -10.96 32.63
CA LYS A 196 17.24 -10.29 33.82
C LYS A 196 16.89 -8.80 33.79
N ALA A 197 17.31 -8.06 34.82
CA ALA A 197 17.26 -6.61 34.76
C ALA A 197 18.10 -6.09 33.57
N GLY A 198 17.54 -5.20 32.75
CA GLY A 198 18.18 -4.68 31.55
C GLY A 198 17.21 -4.08 30.56
N LEU A 199 17.72 -3.70 29.40
CA LEU A 199 16.97 -3.21 28.24
C LEU A 199 16.97 -4.30 27.18
N TYR A 200 15.82 -4.57 26.62
CA TYR A 200 15.62 -5.57 25.57
C TYR A 200 14.96 -4.91 24.36
N HIS A 201 15.50 -5.16 23.20
CA HIS A 201 14.89 -4.83 21.93
C HIS A 201 14.49 -6.16 21.27
N ILE A 202 13.21 -6.34 21.10
CA ILE A 202 12.63 -7.59 20.58
C ILE A 202 11.83 -7.24 19.33
N ALA A 203 11.90 -8.07 18.31
CA ALA A 203 11.04 -7.95 17.15
C ALA A 203 10.31 -9.27 16.89
N VAL A 204 9.06 -9.15 16.47
CA VAL A 204 8.29 -10.28 15.96
C VAL A 204 7.81 -9.97 14.57
N LYS A 205 8.02 -10.91 13.66
CA LYS A 205 7.52 -10.88 12.29
C LYS A 205 6.33 -11.82 12.20
N VAL A 206 5.25 -11.35 11.57
CA VAL A 206 4.11 -12.17 11.16
C VAL A 206 4.15 -12.35 9.65
N VAL A 207 3.87 -13.56 9.18
CA VAL A 207 3.76 -13.89 7.75
C VAL A 207 2.38 -14.49 7.53
N ASP A 208 1.67 -14.02 6.52
CA ASP A 208 0.36 -14.56 6.14
C ASP A 208 0.47 -15.61 5.02
N ASN A 209 -0.64 -16.29 4.71
CA ASN A 209 -0.69 -17.34 3.69
C ASN A 209 -0.47 -16.83 2.25
N ASP A 210 -0.53 -15.51 2.01
CA ASP A 210 -0.16 -14.88 0.74
C ASP A 210 1.35 -14.50 0.70
N GLY A 211 2.09 -14.78 1.79
CA GLY A 211 3.52 -14.45 1.92
C GLY A 211 3.81 -13.00 2.24
N LEU A 212 2.79 -12.23 2.62
CA LEU A 212 2.99 -10.85 3.09
C LEU A 212 3.45 -10.84 4.52
N GLU A 213 4.33 -9.90 4.84
CA GLU A 213 4.93 -9.82 6.18
C GLU A 213 4.78 -8.44 6.81
N ASN A 214 4.71 -8.44 8.13
CA ASN A 214 4.81 -7.24 8.96
C ASN A 214 5.66 -7.53 10.19
N ILE A 215 6.29 -6.49 10.74
CA ILE A 215 7.16 -6.60 11.91
C ILE A 215 6.69 -5.61 12.97
N GLU A 216 6.53 -6.10 14.18
CA GLU A 216 6.32 -5.29 15.39
C GLU A 216 7.60 -5.32 16.24
N THR A 217 8.04 -4.15 16.69
CA THR A 217 9.21 -4.01 17.55
C THR A 217 8.79 -3.61 18.98
N ILE A 218 9.45 -4.19 19.96
CA ILE A 218 9.17 -4.00 21.36
C ILE A 218 10.44 -3.56 22.07
N LYS A 219 10.38 -2.43 22.74
CA LYS A 219 11.39 -2.03 23.71
C LYS A 219 10.90 -2.34 25.10
N LEU A 220 11.63 -3.17 25.82
CA LEU A 220 11.27 -3.61 27.15
C LEU A 220 12.37 -3.23 28.14
N LYS A 221 11.99 -2.50 29.18
CA LYS A 221 12.87 -2.16 30.29
C LYS A 221 12.45 -2.94 31.52
N ILE A 222 13.41 -3.67 32.08
CA ILE A 222 13.21 -4.43 33.31
C ILE A 222 14.06 -3.83 34.40
N ASN A 223 13.42 -3.14 35.36
CA ASN A 223 14.07 -2.55 36.52
C ASN A 223 13.09 -2.57 37.70
N GLY A 224 13.04 -3.73 38.41
CA GLY A 224 12.05 -3.93 39.45
C GLY A 224 10.61 -4.13 38.94
N LYS A 225 10.25 -3.49 37.85
CA LYS A 225 9.01 -3.61 37.07
C LYS A 225 9.33 -3.93 35.62
N ILE A 226 8.33 -4.36 34.87
CA ILE A 226 8.38 -4.51 33.41
C ILE A 226 7.69 -3.29 32.82
N GLU A 227 8.44 -2.51 32.03
CA GLU A 227 7.93 -1.30 31.37
C GLU A 227 8.15 -1.47 29.86
N ARG A 228 7.08 -1.30 29.06
CA ARG A 228 7.15 -1.22 27.60
C ARG A 228 7.33 0.27 27.24
N GLU A 229 8.38 0.59 26.49
CA GLU A 229 8.65 1.94 25.97
C GLU A 229 8.02 2.16 24.60
#